data_f7533acf9ba40ff3724e04aa0dcff1f5
#
_entry.id   f7533acf9ba40ff3724e04aa0dcff1f5
#
_cell.length_a   1.000
_cell.length_b   1.000
_cell.length_c   1.000
_cell.angle_alpha   90.00
_cell.angle_beta   90.00
_cell.angle_gamma   90.00
#
_symmetry.space_group_name_H-M   'P 1'
#
loop_
_entity.id
_entity.type
_entity.pdbx_description
1 polymer ?
#
loop_
_entity_poly.entity_id
_entity_poly.type
_entity_poly.pdbx_seq_one_letter_code
_entity_poly.pdbx_strand_id
1 'polypeptide(L)'
;GSEMCIRDRNKFESIMDAWAKSTGLATVAVGSDGEYISECYNFTEFCIDMTRGSVEGLRRCTKCDQEGKGVYSCHAGLVDFGIPITLKDGTVLGSVIGGQVLPEHPDEDKFREVAREIGVDEDKYIEALKKVNVRTREEIEASANLLGDVINMFVRSSYQEKVNRSLINNKQEGIAKAAEQIASANTSTSKIADYSRKQNMLALNASIEAARAGE
;
A
#
# COMPACT_ATOMS: atom_id res chain seq x y z
N GLY A 1 6.54 9.46 -1.49
CA GLY A 1 5.18 9.07 -1.76
C GLY A 1 5.14 7.83 -2.62
N SER A 2 4.67 6.69 -2.09
CA SER A 2 4.48 5.49 -2.91
C SER A 2 3.12 5.60 -3.60
N GLU A 3 3.07 6.28 -4.75
CA GLU A 3 1.90 6.16 -5.61
C GLU A 3 1.77 4.69 -6.05
N MET A 4 0.77 4.03 -5.51
CA MET A 4 0.33 2.74 -5.98
C MET A 4 -0.14 2.88 -7.44
N CYS A 5 0.24 1.96 -8.32
CA CYS A 5 -0.23 1.98 -9.70
C CYS A 5 -1.77 1.97 -9.71
N ILE A 6 -2.41 2.68 -10.65
CA ILE A 6 -3.90 2.75 -10.78
C ILE A 6 -4.51 1.34 -10.80
N ARG A 7 -3.87 0.39 -11.46
CA ARG A 7 -4.31 -1.02 -11.51
C ARG A 7 -4.27 -1.67 -10.13
N ASP A 8 -3.22 -1.41 -9.35
CA ASP A 8 -3.08 -1.96 -8.00
C ASP A 8 -4.08 -1.34 -7.05
N ARG A 9 -4.38 -0.04 -7.21
CA ARG A 9 -5.40 0.65 -6.43
C ARG A 9 -6.78 0.05 -6.67
N ASN A 10 -7.19 -0.13 -7.91
CA ASN A 10 -8.47 -0.74 -8.25
C ASN A 10 -8.61 -2.16 -7.68
N LYS A 11 -7.52 -2.94 -7.69
CA LYS A 11 -7.51 -4.29 -7.12
C LYS A 11 -7.62 -4.25 -5.59
N PHE A 12 -6.90 -3.35 -4.95
CA PHE A 12 -6.97 -3.12 -3.51
C PHE A 12 -8.39 -2.77 -3.06
N GLU A 13 -9.03 -1.81 -3.70
CA GLU A 13 -10.40 -1.40 -3.41
C GLU A 13 -11.40 -2.51 -3.69
N SER A 14 -11.23 -3.28 -4.77
CA SER A 14 -12.06 -4.45 -5.07
C SER A 14 -11.98 -5.54 -3.99
N ILE A 15 -10.81 -5.75 -3.38
CA ILE A 15 -10.66 -6.70 -2.26
C ILE A 15 -11.45 -6.22 -1.06
N MET A 16 -11.33 -4.94 -0.70
CA MET A 16 -12.02 -4.36 0.46
C MET A 16 -13.54 -4.36 0.28
N ASP A 17 -14.03 -3.97 -0.89
CA ASP A 17 -15.47 -3.99 -1.22
C ASP A 17 -16.05 -5.40 -1.17
N ALA A 18 -15.39 -6.37 -1.81
CA ALA A 18 -15.83 -7.76 -1.79
C ALA A 18 -15.83 -8.36 -0.39
N TRP A 19 -14.80 -8.06 0.41
CA TRP A 19 -14.74 -8.50 1.80
C TRP A 19 -15.87 -7.89 2.64
N ALA A 20 -16.09 -6.58 2.53
CA ALA A 20 -17.15 -5.90 3.26
C ALA A 20 -18.55 -6.47 2.93
N LYS A 21 -18.82 -6.71 1.65
CA LYS A 21 -20.07 -7.33 1.18
C LYS A 21 -20.23 -8.77 1.68
N SER A 22 -19.16 -9.55 1.72
CA SER A 22 -19.21 -10.97 2.11
C SER A 22 -19.35 -11.16 3.62
N THR A 23 -18.75 -10.28 4.43
CA THR A 23 -18.77 -10.39 5.89
C THR A 23 -19.88 -9.58 6.55
N GLY A 24 -20.37 -8.54 5.86
CA GLY A 24 -21.31 -7.57 6.43
C GLY A 24 -20.66 -6.60 7.42
N LEU A 25 -19.32 -6.57 7.51
CA LEU A 25 -18.55 -5.62 8.31
C LEU A 25 -18.18 -4.39 7.46
N ALA A 26 -18.10 -3.23 8.10
CA ALA A 26 -17.56 -2.03 7.47
C ALA A 26 -16.03 -2.07 7.38
N THR A 27 -15.46 -1.39 6.38
CA THR A 27 -14.00 -1.19 6.31
C THR A 27 -13.61 0.04 5.51
N VAL A 28 -12.48 0.63 5.86
CA VAL A 28 -11.79 1.70 5.15
C VAL A 28 -10.28 1.56 5.37
N ALA A 29 -9.48 1.96 4.40
CA ALA A 29 -8.04 2.08 4.59
C ALA A 29 -7.66 3.52 4.92
N VAL A 30 -6.77 3.68 5.90
CA VAL A 30 -6.32 4.95 6.45
C VAL A 30 -4.81 5.04 6.31
N GLY A 31 -4.30 6.18 5.84
CA GLY A 31 -2.87 6.45 5.75
C GLY A 31 -2.23 6.66 7.14
N SER A 32 -0.91 6.75 7.17
CA SER A 32 -0.16 7.05 8.41
C SER A 32 -0.43 8.45 8.97
N ASP A 33 -0.99 9.34 8.16
CA ASP A 33 -1.44 10.69 8.50
C ASP A 33 -2.88 10.75 9.05
N GLY A 34 -3.60 9.60 9.03
CA GLY A 34 -4.99 9.49 9.46
C GLY A 34 -6.02 9.81 8.37
N GLU A 35 -5.58 10.16 7.17
CA GLU A 35 -6.46 10.43 6.04
C GLU A 35 -6.94 9.13 5.37
N TYR A 36 -8.17 9.14 4.88
CA TYR A 36 -8.73 8.00 4.15
C TYR A 36 -8.05 7.84 2.79
N ILE A 37 -7.50 6.66 2.53
CA ILE A 37 -6.83 6.31 1.27
C ILE A 37 -7.66 5.39 0.38
N SER A 38 -8.82 4.93 0.87
CA SER A 38 -9.83 4.18 0.11
C SER A 38 -11.21 4.77 0.31
N GLU A 39 -12.18 4.28 -0.47
CA GLU A 39 -13.59 4.48 -0.19
C GLU A 39 -14.00 3.78 1.13
N CYS A 40 -15.11 4.24 1.72
CA CYS A 40 -15.73 3.61 2.87
C CYS A 40 -16.70 2.51 2.39
N TYR A 41 -16.42 1.27 2.75
CA TYR A 41 -17.24 0.14 2.34
C TYR A 41 -18.14 -0.32 3.47
N ASN A 42 -19.42 -0.50 3.18
CA ASN A 42 -20.46 -1.03 4.07
C ASN A 42 -20.59 -0.28 5.42
N PHE A 43 -20.30 1.02 5.42
CA PHE A 43 -20.47 1.86 6.61
C PHE A 43 -21.97 1.99 6.95
N THR A 44 -22.29 1.91 8.24
CA THR A 44 -23.64 1.94 8.74
C THR A 44 -24.19 3.35 8.92
N GLU A 45 -25.48 3.55 8.67
CA GLU A 45 -26.21 4.79 8.99
C GLU A 45 -26.01 5.18 10.47
N PHE A 46 -25.98 4.19 11.36
CA PHE A 46 -25.71 4.38 12.79
C PHE A 46 -24.37 5.10 13.05
N CYS A 47 -23.33 4.72 12.33
CA CYS A 47 -22.02 5.34 12.50
C CYS A 47 -21.88 6.66 11.74
N ILE A 48 -22.27 6.71 10.46
CA ILE A 48 -22.04 7.88 9.61
C ILE A 48 -23.01 9.01 9.94
N ASP A 49 -24.31 8.73 9.87
CA ASP A 49 -25.32 9.79 9.95
C ASP A 49 -25.67 10.13 11.39
N MET A 50 -25.73 9.12 12.27
CA MET A 50 -26.13 9.32 13.64
C MET A 50 -24.93 9.68 14.54
N THR A 51 -23.97 8.77 14.71
CA THR A 51 -22.85 8.98 15.66
C THR A 51 -21.91 10.09 15.21
N ARG A 52 -21.36 9.97 13.98
CA ARG A 52 -20.44 10.98 13.38
C ARG A 52 -21.16 12.23 12.92
N GLY A 53 -22.47 12.22 12.80
CA GLY A 53 -23.30 13.39 12.49
C GLY A 53 -23.32 14.46 13.61
N SER A 54 -22.94 14.10 14.84
CA SER A 54 -22.78 15.05 15.93
C SER A 54 -21.31 15.41 16.17
N VAL A 55 -21.07 16.62 16.68
CA VAL A 55 -19.70 17.13 16.95
C VAL A 55 -18.98 16.25 18.00
N GLU A 56 -19.69 15.91 19.09
CA GLU A 56 -19.10 15.08 20.15
C GLU A 56 -18.93 13.62 19.71
N GLY A 57 -19.88 13.07 18.96
CA GLY A 57 -19.75 11.73 18.41
C GLY A 57 -18.60 11.61 17.43
N LEU A 58 -18.44 12.58 16.51
CA LEU A 58 -17.30 12.62 15.59
C LEU A 58 -15.96 12.67 16.34
N ARG A 59 -15.85 13.52 17.36
CA ARG A 59 -14.65 13.65 18.18
C ARG A 59 -14.28 12.31 18.85
N ARG A 60 -15.28 11.61 19.42
CA ARG A 60 -15.08 10.31 20.06
C ARG A 60 -14.71 9.22 19.04
N CYS A 61 -15.36 9.20 17.88
CA CYS A 61 -15.04 8.26 16.80
C CYS A 61 -13.60 8.46 16.31
N THR A 62 -13.20 9.70 16.01
CA THR A 62 -11.82 10.00 15.58
C THR A 62 -10.77 9.50 16.58
N LYS A 63 -11.04 9.68 17.88
CA LYS A 63 -10.17 9.15 18.93
C LYS A 63 -10.11 7.61 18.92
N CYS A 64 -11.25 6.92 18.76
CA CYS A 64 -11.27 5.47 18.65
C CYS A 64 -10.48 4.97 17.43
N ASP A 65 -10.63 5.63 16.29
CA ASP A 65 -9.90 5.27 15.05
C ASP A 65 -8.38 5.42 15.19
N GLN A 66 -7.93 6.43 15.96
CA GLN A 66 -6.50 6.68 16.20
C GLN A 66 -5.89 5.72 17.23
N GLU A 67 -6.63 5.38 18.27
CA GLU A 67 -6.15 4.58 19.40
C GLU A 67 -6.41 3.07 19.23
N GLY A 68 -7.40 2.68 18.40
CA GLY A 68 -7.86 1.31 18.23
C GLY A 68 -6.82 0.40 17.57
N LYS A 69 -6.53 -0.73 18.22
CA LYS A 69 -5.59 -1.75 17.72
C LYS A 69 -6.19 -3.14 17.93
N GLY A 70 -6.04 -4.00 16.92
CA GLY A 70 -6.70 -5.29 16.92
C GLY A 70 -8.21 -5.13 16.93
N VAL A 71 -8.93 -6.01 17.60
CA VAL A 71 -10.40 -5.94 17.75
C VAL A 71 -10.73 -5.29 19.09
N TYR A 72 -11.52 -4.22 19.07
CA TYR A 72 -11.86 -3.42 20.26
C TYR A 72 -13.32 -2.98 20.24
N SER A 73 -13.85 -2.58 21.39
CA SER A 73 -15.16 -1.95 21.50
C SER A 73 -15.01 -0.43 21.39
N CYS A 74 -15.75 0.19 20.48
CA CYS A 74 -15.73 1.64 20.31
C CYS A 74 -16.59 2.35 21.38
N HIS A 75 -16.46 3.68 21.46
CA HIS A 75 -17.21 4.50 22.44
C HIS A 75 -18.73 4.38 22.32
N ALA A 76 -19.23 4.04 21.13
CA ALA A 76 -20.68 3.88 20.87
C ALA A 76 -21.19 2.48 21.17
N GLY A 77 -20.34 1.55 21.65
CA GLY A 77 -20.72 0.19 22.01
C GLY A 77 -20.70 -0.83 20.88
N LEU A 78 -20.24 -0.45 19.69
CA LEU A 78 -19.99 -1.39 18.60
C LEU A 78 -18.59 -2.02 18.73
N VAL A 79 -18.37 -3.11 18.01
CA VAL A 79 -17.05 -3.72 17.86
C VAL A 79 -16.43 -3.26 16.55
N ASP A 80 -15.23 -2.74 16.67
CA ASP A 80 -14.38 -2.28 15.57
C ASP A 80 -13.05 -3.02 15.57
N PHE A 81 -12.27 -2.86 14.50
CA PHE A 81 -10.91 -3.35 14.41
C PHE A 81 -9.98 -2.33 13.76
N GLY A 82 -8.69 -2.40 14.11
CA GLY A 82 -7.62 -1.64 13.48
C GLY A 82 -6.43 -2.55 13.24
N ILE A 83 -6.08 -2.79 11.97
CA ILE A 83 -4.98 -3.66 11.57
C ILE A 83 -3.96 -2.87 10.77
N PRO A 84 -2.68 -2.83 11.20
CA PRO A 84 -1.66 -2.08 10.48
C PRO A 84 -1.33 -2.72 9.13
N ILE A 85 -1.11 -1.86 8.13
CA ILE A 85 -0.56 -2.23 6.82
C ILE A 85 0.95 -2.03 6.89
N THR A 86 1.71 -3.12 6.79
CA THR A 86 3.16 -3.09 6.99
C THR A 86 3.94 -3.68 5.82
N LEU A 87 5.10 -3.11 5.52
CA LEU A 87 6.10 -3.71 4.65
C LEU A 87 6.89 -4.81 5.37
N LYS A 88 7.73 -5.53 4.61
CA LYS A 88 8.57 -6.62 5.18
C LYS A 88 9.62 -6.14 6.16
N ASP A 89 10.06 -4.89 6.05
CA ASP A 89 11.02 -4.25 6.95
C ASP A 89 10.39 -3.68 8.22
N GLY A 90 9.07 -3.86 8.39
CA GLY A 90 8.31 -3.34 9.54
C GLY A 90 7.79 -1.92 9.36
N THR A 91 8.05 -1.25 8.24
CA THR A 91 7.52 0.08 7.96
C THR A 91 6.00 0.05 7.91
N VAL A 92 5.34 0.86 8.73
CA VAL A 92 3.89 1.02 8.75
C VAL A 92 3.47 2.06 7.70
N LEU A 93 2.63 1.67 6.76
CA LEU A 93 2.12 2.53 5.68
C LEU A 93 0.77 3.18 6.04
N GLY A 94 0.05 2.59 6.96
CA GLY A 94 -1.29 2.96 7.37
C GLY A 94 -1.98 1.80 8.09
N SER A 95 -3.29 1.82 8.10
CA SER A 95 -4.10 0.77 8.73
C SER A 95 -5.37 0.50 7.92
N VAL A 96 -5.89 -0.71 8.02
CA VAL A 96 -7.28 -1.00 7.68
C VAL A 96 -8.07 -0.95 8.97
N ILE A 97 -9.09 -0.12 9.02
CA ILE A 97 -10.00 0.00 10.16
C ILE A 97 -11.42 -0.35 9.71
N GLY A 98 -12.26 -0.75 10.64
CA GLY A 98 -13.66 -1.07 10.34
C GLY A 98 -14.31 -1.86 11.47
N GLY A 99 -15.34 -2.61 11.11
CA GLY A 99 -16.19 -3.37 12.03
C GLY A 99 -17.61 -2.87 11.97
N GLN A 100 -18.00 -1.95 12.84
CA GLN A 100 -19.32 -1.35 12.94
C GLN A 100 -20.43 -2.41 13.11
N VAL A 101 -20.19 -3.40 13.94
CA VAL A 101 -21.10 -4.50 14.22
C VAL A 101 -21.32 -4.67 15.72
N LEU A 102 -22.43 -5.30 16.09
CA LEU A 102 -22.75 -5.66 17.45
C LEU A 102 -22.22 -7.06 17.78
N PRO A 103 -21.60 -7.29 18.95
CA PRO A 103 -21.13 -8.62 19.36
C PRO A 103 -22.29 -9.52 19.82
N GLU A 104 -23.41 -8.91 20.21
CA GLU A 104 -24.63 -9.53 20.71
C GLU A 104 -25.82 -8.59 20.50
N HIS A 105 -27.02 -9.03 20.83
CA HIS A 105 -28.19 -8.15 20.80
C HIS A 105 -28.02 -6.96 21.76
N PRO A 106 -28.26 -5.71 21.27
CA PRO A 106 -27.97 -4.52 22.04
C PRO A 106 -28.95 -4.32 23.21
N ASP A 107 -28.42 -3.81 24.32
CA ASP A 107 -29.20 -3.21 25.39
C ASP A 107 -29.58 -1.77 24.96
N GLU A 108 -30.82 -1.58 24.49
CA GLU A 108 -31.28 -0.29 23.94
C GLU A 108 -31.11 0.87 24.93
N ASP A 109 -31.26 0.63 26.24
CA ASP A 109 -31.17 1.68 27.27
C ASP A 109 -29.75 2.27 27.31
N LYS A 110 -28.73 1.43 27.22
CA LYS A 110 -27.33 1.90 27.14
C LYS A 110 -27.07 2.74 25.89
N PHE A 111 -27.62 2.34 24.75
CA PHE A 111 -27.46 3.11 23.52
C PHE A 111 -28.22 4.43 23.56
N ARG A 112 -29.37 4.50 24.25
CA ARG A 112 -30.07 5.76 24.54
C ARG A 112 -29.23 6.72 25.40
N GLU A 113 -28.49 6.19 26.39
CA GLU A 113 -27.54 6.99 27.16
C GLU A 113 -26.46 7.58 26.27
N VAL A 114 -25.86 6.79 25.38
CA VAL A 114 -24.87 7.28 24.42
C VAL A 114 -25.46 8.36 23.52
N ALA A 115 -26.70 8.16 23.01
CA ALA A 115 -27.38 9.17 22.18
C ALA A 115 -27.51 10.53 22.90
N ARG A 116 -27.91 10.50 24.18
CA ARG A 116 -28.00 11.72 25.02
C ARG A 116 -26.63 12.37 25.22
N GLU A 117 -25.59 11.58 25.48
CA GLU A 117 -24.24 12.09 25.67
C GLU A 117 -23.67 12.79 24.44
N ILE A 118 -23.95 12.25 23.24
CA ILE A 118 -23.46 12.85 21.99
C ILE A 118 -24.43 13.85 21.36
N GLY A 119 -25.63 14.04 21.98
CA GLY A 119 -26.59 15.07 21.59
C GLY A 119 -27.40 14.74 20.33
N VAL A 120 -27.74 13.46 20.10
CA VAL A 120 -28.56 13.02 18.98
C VAL A 120 -29.95 12.52 19.45
N ASP A 121 -30.91 12.44 18.52
CA ASP A 121 -32.25 11.93 18.79
C ASP A 121 -32.20 10.45 19.16
N GLU A 122 -32.69 10.11 20.35
CA GLU A 122 -32.61 8.74 20.89
C GLU A 122 -33.39 7.73 20.03
N ASP A 123 -34.59 8.10 19.56
CA ASP A 123 -35.41 7.15 18.82
C ASP A 123 -34.82 6.86 17.44
N LYS A 124 -34.35 7.89 16.74
CA LYS A 124 -33.64 7.70 15.46
C LYS A 124 -32.34 6.91 15.64
N TYR A 125 -31.62 7.15 16.74
CA TYR A 125 -30.41 6.42 17.06
C TYR A 125 -30.66 4.93 17.23
N ILE A 126 -31.74 4.56 17.96
CA ILE A 126 -32.16 3.18 18.15
C ILE A 126 -32.69 2.55 16.84
N GLU A 127 -33.42 3.31 16.01
CA GLU A 127 -33.84 2.81 14.70
C GLU A 127 -32.65 2.49 13.77
N ALA A 128 -31.63 3.33 13.78
CA ALA A 128 -30.40 3.06 13.04
C ALA A 128 -29.61 1.89 13.65
N LEU A 129 -29.59 1.75 14.98
CA LEU A 129 -28.94 0.64 15.68
C LEU A 129 -29.55 -0.72 15.28
N LYS A 130 -30.86 -0.81 15.11
CA LYS A 130 -31.56 -2.04 14.71
C LYS A 130 -31.17 -2.56 13.32
N LYS A 131 -30.54 -1.71 12.49
CA LYS A 131 -30.02 -2.07 11.17
C LYS A 131 -28.57 -2.57 11.23
N VAL A 132 -27.90 -2.43 12.37
CA VAL A 132 -26.52 -2.87 12.55
C VAL A 132 -26.48 -4.40 12.66
N ASN A 133 -25.58 -5.02 11.91
CA ASN A 133 -25.39 -6.47 11.92
C ASN A 133 -24.89 -6.96 13.28
N VAL A 134 -25.38 -8.12 13.70
CA VAL A 134 -24.84 -8.85 14.86
C VAL A 134 -23.88 -9.92 14.36
N ARG A 135 -22.69 -9.95 14.92
CA ARG A 135 -21.65 -10.96 14.65
C ARG A 135 -20.96 -11.35 15.95
N THR A 136 -20.68 -12.61 16.12
CA THR A 136 -19.91 -13.07 17.29
C THR A 136 -18.50 -12.47 17.27
N ARG A 137 -17.91 -12.30 18.45
CA ARG A 137 -16.54 -11.79 18.55
C ARG A 137 -15.54 -12.66 17.76
N GLU A 138 -15.73 -13.98 17.77
CA GLU A 138 -14.91 -14.91 17.00
C GLU A 138 -15.01 -14.66 15.48
N GLU A 139 -16.22 -14.44 14.96
CA GLU A 139 -16.42 -14.10 13.53
C GLU A 139 -15.77 -12.76 13.16
N ILE A 140 -15.85 -11.76 14.06
CA ILE A 140 -15.23 -10.45 13.85
C ILE A 140 -13.72 -10.58 13.81
N GLU A 141 -13.13 -11.28 14.79
CA GLU A 141 -11.66 -11.49 14.86
C GLU A 141 -11.15 -12.27 13.65
N ALA A 142 -11.82 -13.34 13.25
CA ALA A 142 -11.46 -14.12 12.07
C ALA A 142 -11.54 -13.30 10.79
N SER A 143 -12.63 -12.53 10.64
CA SER A 143 -12.84 -11.67 9.46
C SER A 143 -11.79 -10.54 9.38
N ALA A 144 -11.50 -9.88 10.50
CA ALA A 144 -10.51 -8.81 10.59
C ALA A 144 -9.11 -9.32 10.28
N ASN A 145 -8.71 -10.47 10.86
CA ASN A 145 -7.41 -11.09 10.59
C ASN A 145 -7.26 -11.48 9.12
N LEU A 146 -8.30 -12.09 8.53
CA LEU A 146 -8.30 -12.45 7.11
C LEU A 146 -8.09 -11.20 6.22
N LEU A 147 -8.81 -10.11 6.48
CA LEU A 147 -8.63 -8.88 5.72
C LEU A 147 -7.21 -8.34 5.87
N GLY A 148 -6.70 -8.29 7.10
CA GLY A 148 -5.35 -7.83 7.40
C GLY A 148 -4.27 -8.64 6.66
N ASP A 149 -4.38 -9.96 6.67
CA ASP A 149 -3.46 -10.86 5.99
C ASP A 149 -3.49 -10.65 4.47
N VAL A 150 -4.69 -10.60 3.87
CA VAL A 150 -4.86 -10.40 2.42
C VAL A 150 -4.32 -9.04 2.00
N ILE A 151 -4.66 -7.97 2.72
CA ILE A 151 -4.19 -6.61 2.41
C ILE A 151 -2.67 -6.50 2.57
N ASN A 152 -2.11 -7.03 3.66
CA ASN A 152 -0.67 -7.02 3.88
C ASN A 152 0.08 -7.82 2.80
N MET A 153 -0.43 -8.99 2.42
CA MET A 153 0.14 -9.80 1.34
C MET A 153 0.10 -9.04 0.01
N PHE A 154 -1.04 -8.43 -0.32
CA PHE A 154 -1.21 -7.66 -1.55
C PHE A 154 -0.26 -6.45 -1.60
N VAL A 155 -0.22 -5.63 -0.55
CA VAL A 155 0.62 -4.43 -0.49
C VAL A 155 2.11 -4.79 -0.57
N ARG A 156 2.54 -5.82 0.15
CA ARG A 156 3.94 -6.31 0.10
C ARG A 156 4.33 -6.83 -1.27
N SER A 157 3.43 -7.54 -1.96
CA SER A 157 3.64 -8.03 -3.32
C SER A 157 3.76 -6.89 -4.32
N SER A 158 2.83 -5.93 -4.30
CA SER A 158 2.85 -4.75 -5.18
C SER A 158 4.09 -3.89 -4.96
N TYR A 159 4.50 -3.70 -3.70
CA TYR A 159 5.72 -2.97 -3.37
C TYR A 159 6.97 -3.69 -3.91
N GLN A 160 7.07 -5.01 -3.72
CA GLN A 160 8.19 -5.81 -4.21
C GLN A 160 8.28 -5.78 -5.74
N GLU A 161 7.15 -5.86 -6.44
CA GLU A 161 7.10 -5.73 -7.90
C GLU A 161 7.64 -4.38 -8.37
N LYS A 162 7.26 -3.29 -7.71
CA LYS A 162 7.74 -1.94 -8.01
C LYS A 162 9.27 -1.83 -7.82
N VAL A 163 9.79 -2.35 -6.73
CA VAL A 163 11.23 -2.38 -6.44
C VAL A 163 11.98 -3.20 -7.49
N ASN A 164 11.48 -4.39 -7.82
CA ASN A 164 12.09 -5.25 -8.82
C ASN A 164 12.11 -4.60 -10.20
N ARG A 165 11.03 -3.95 -10.61
CA ARG A 165 10.95 -3.22 -11.89
C ARG A 165 11.98 -2.08 -11.95
N SER A 166 12.12 -1.30 -10.88
CA SER A 166 13.14 -0.25 -10.80
C SER A 166 14.55 -0.82 -10.91
N LEU A 167 14.83 -1.94 -10.22
CA LEU A 167 16.13 -2.61 -10.29
C LEU A 167 16.45 -3.14 -11.69
N ILE A 168 15.46 -3.72 -12.38
CA ILE A 168 15.61 -4.21 -13.76
C ILE A 168 15.93 -3.05 -14.70
N ASN A 169 15.20 -1.94 -14.61
CA ASN A 169 15.46 -0.76 -15.43
C ASN A 169 16.88 -0.21 -15.22
N ASN A 170 17.30 -0.07 -13.98
CA ASN A 170 18.66 0.40 -13.67
C ASN A 170 19.75 -0.54 -14.21
N LYS A 171 19.52 -1.87 -14.13
CA LYS A 171 20.45 -2.86 -14.72
C LYS A 171 20.48 -2.76 -16.26
N GLN A 172 19.33 -2.59 -16.91
CA GLN A 172 19.28 -2.43 -18.37
C GLN A 172 20.03 -1.19 -18.84
N GLU A 173 19.87 -0.06 -18.14
CA GLU A 173 20.64 1.16 -18.42
C GLU A 173 22.14 0.95 -18.23
N GLY A 174 22.56 0.24 -17.17
CA GLY A 174 23.95 -0.12 -16.93
C GLY A 174 24.54 -1.00 -18.03
N ILE A 175 23.79 -1.99 -18.50
CA ILE A 175 24.19 -2.89 -19.60
C ILE A 175 24.33 -2.09 -20.91
N ALA A 176 23.38 -1.20 -21.21
CA ALA A 176 23.46 -0.36 -22.42
C ALA A 176 24.72 0.52 -22.44
N LYS A 177 25.03 1.17 -21.31
CA LYS A 177 26.25 1.98 -21.15
C LYS A 177 27.52 1.13 -21.31
N ALA A 178 27.56 -0.06 -20.70
CA ALA A 178 28.71 -0.97 -20.85
C ALA A 178 28.90 -1.43 -22.30
N ALA A 179 27.82 -1.75 -23.00
CA ALA A 179 27.87 -2.13 -24.42
C ALA A 179 28.43 -0.99 -25.31
N GLU A 180 28.04 0.26 -25.07
CA GLU A 180 28.55 1.43 -25.77
C GLU A 180 30.05 1.61 -25.49
N GLN A 181 30.49 1.47 -24.25
CA GLN A 181 31.92 1.54 -23.90
C GLN A 181 32.73 0.44 -24.57
N ILE A 182 32.23 -0.78 -24.62
CA ILE A 182 32.89 -1.90 -25.31
C ILE A 182 33.01 -1.60 -26.81
N ALA A 183 31.96 -1.10 -27.46
CA ALA A 183 32.01 -0.73 -28.87
C ALA A 183 33.06 0.37 -29.15
N SER A 184 33.13 1.37 -28.28
CA SER A 184 34.15 2.42 -28.36
C SER A 184 35.59 1.88 -28.19
N ALA A 185 35.78 1.00 -27.20
CA ALA A 185 37.06 0.34 -26.98
C ALA A 185 37.49 -0.52 -28.16
N ASN A 186 36.58 -1.29 -28.74
CA ASN A 186 36.84 -2.11 -29.95
C ASN A 186 37.25 -1.24 -31.13
N THR A 187 36.59 -0.09 -31.34
CA THR A 187 36.97 0.87 -32.39
C THR A 187 38.36 1.42 -32.16
N SER A 188 38.70 1.77 -30.94
CA SER A 188 40.02 2.26 -30.58
C SER A 188 41.12 1.20 -30.78
N THR A 189 40.84 -0.04 -30.39
CA THR A 189 41.74 -1.20 -30.58
C THR A 189 41.99 -1.44 -32.07
N SER A 190 40.98 -1.37 -32.92
CA SER A 190 41.14 -1.50 -34.38
C SER A 190 42.03 -0.41 -34.96
N LYS A 191 41.87 0.84 -34.53
CA LYS A 191 42.76 1.96 -34.94
C LYS A 191 44.20 1.72 -34.53
N ILE A 192 44.43 1.23 -33.30
CA ILE A 192 45.81 0.91 -32.80
C ILE A 192 46.42 -0.19 -33.69
N ALA A 193 45.68 -1.23 -34.05
CA ALA A 193 46.18 -2.28 -34.92
C ALA A 193 46.57 -1.75 -36.31
N ASP A 194 45.78 -0.81 -36.87
CA ASP A 194 46.06 -0.19 -38.14
C ASP A 194 47.32 0.72 -38.08
N TYR A 195 47.49 1.49 -36.98
CA TYR A 195 48.70 2.25 -36.77
C TYR A 195 49.94 1.36 -36.62
N SER A 196 49.84 0.26 -35.90
CA SER A 196 50.93 -0.70 -35.73
C SER A 196 51.34 -1.30 -37.08
N ARG A 197 50.42 -1.66 -37.95
CA ARG A 197 50.71 -2.13 -39.31
C ARG A 197 51.45 -1.06 -40.16
N LYS A 198 50.97 0.19 -40.09
CA LYS A 198 51.65 1.29 -40.80
C LYS A 198 53.05 1.53 -40.30
N GLN A 199 53.27 1.50 -38.96
CA GLN A 199 54.59 1.63 -38.37
C GLN A 199 55.56 0.52 -38.82
N ASN A 200 55.06 -0.73 -38.83
CA ASN A 200 55.87 -1.87 -39.31
C ASN A 200 56.26 -1.74 -40.79
N MET A 201 55.36 -1.24 -41.65
CA MET A 201 55.66 -0.99 -43.06
C MET A 201 56.66 0.15 -43.21
N LEU A 202 56.56 1.23 -42.45
CA LEU A 202 57.51 2.33 -42.47
C LEU A 202 58.91 1.89 -42.00
N ALA A 203 58.99 1.08 -40.91
CA ALA A 203 60.24 0.53 -40.43
C ALA A 203 60.92 -0.39 -41.47
N LEU A 204 60.12 -1.24 -42.15
CA LEU A 204 60.59 -2.11 -43.20
C LEU A 204 61.11 -1.29 -44.38
N ASN A 205 60.40 -0.27 -44.83
CA ASN A 205 60.82 0.60 -45.92
C ASN A 205 62.14 1.37 -45.56
N ALA A 206 62.23 1.88 -44.33
CA ALA A 206 63.45 2.53 -43.86
C ALA A 206 64.65 1.58 -43.82
N SER A 207 64.41 0.33 -43.44
CA SER A 207 65.45 -0.72 -43.44
C SER A 207 65.96 -1.06 -44.87
N ILE A 208 65.01 -1.11 -45.80
CA ILE A 208 65.30 -1.35 -47.24
C ILE A 208 66.13 -0.17 -47.78
N GLU A 209 65.77 1.07 -47.47
CA GLU A 209 66.41 2.28 -47.94
C GLU A 209 67.84 2.38 -47.32
N ALA A 210 68.00 2.07 -46.06
CA ALA A 210 69.28 2.01 -45.39
C ALA A 210 70.22 0.96 -46.00
N ALA A 211 69.72 -0.21 -46.34
CA ALA A 211 70.51 -1.23 -47.06
C ALA A 211 70.96 -0.78 -48.42
N ARG A 212 70.08 -0.07 -49.19
CA ARG A 212 70.45 0.48 -50.50
C ARG A 212 71.44 1.61 -50.45
N ALA A 213 71.51 2.40 -49.40
CA ALA A 213 72.41 3.51 -49.22
C ALA A 213 73.78 3.06 -48.68
N GLY A 214 73.93 1.82 -48.25
CA GLY A 214 75.20 1.24 -47.79
C GLY A 214 75.93 0.39 -48.84
N GLU A 215 75.42 0.31 -50.06
CA GLU A 215 76.11 -0.16 -51.26
C GLU A 215 76.72 1.08 -52.02
#